data_a587c1bac9322bb90143f9c138ca7864
#
_entry.id   a587c1bac9322bb90143f9c138ca7864
#
_cell.length_a   1.000
_cell.length_b   1.000
_cell.length_c   1.000
_cell.angle_alpha   90.00
_cell.angle_beta   90.00
_cell.angle_gamma   90.00
#
_symmetry.space_group_name_H-M   'P 1'
#
loop_
_entity.id
_entity.type
_entity.pdbx_description
1 polymer ?
#
loop_
_entity_poly.entity_id
_entity_poly.type
_entity_poly.pdbx_seq_one_letter_code
_entity_poly.pdbx_strand_id
1 'polypeptide(L)'
;MYTPAITGIIIGLVVGFAAGWYWTESKNENSNQDISKNEERNVIADKNNFNVVDNTGNESISVEDQTAGLEVMVEEVTLSEAGWIAVREVINGEMGNILGATRIKEAGTSTDISVKVLRPTVSGQDYAIVIYRDDGDEDFDFNFDSLVVSGSEPVSATFQVN
;
A
#
# COMPACT_ATOMS: atom_id res chain seq x y z
N MET A 1 -38.75 22.70 44.28
CA MET A 1 -37.61 23.45 44.82
C MET A 1 -36.32 22.75 44.35
N TYR A 2 -36.05 22.74 43.04
CA TYR A 2 -34.83 22.15 42.47
C TYR A 2 -34.45 22.92 41.25
N THR A 3 -33.45 23.82 41.37
CA THR A 3 -32.58 24.21 40.25
C THR A 3 -31.47 25.13 40.77
N PRO A 4 -30.26 24.60 41.00
CA PRO A 4 -29.10 25.35 40.52
C PRO A 4 -28.02 24.51 39.83
N ALA A 5 -28.18 23.17 39.69
CA ALA A 5 -27.09 22.34 39.17
C ALA A 5 -26.96 22.36 37.64
N ILE A 6 -28.05 22.60 36.90
CA ILE A 6 -28.04 22.54 35.44
C ILE A 6 -27.46 23.81 34.80
N THR A 7 -27.58 24.95 35.42
CA THR A 7 -27.11 26.24 34.87
C THR A 7 -25.57 26.30 34.85
N GLY A 8 -24.91 25.71 35.83
CA GLY A 8 -23.45 25.67 35.91
C GLY A 8 -22.79 24.82 34.81
N ILE A 9 -23.43 23.71 34.42
CA ILE A 9 -22.91 22.81 33.40
C ILE A 9 -22.98 23.41 32.01
N ILE A 10 -24.07 24.14 31.69
CA ILE A 10 -24.25 24.79 30.41
C ILE A 10 -23.25 25.91 30.18
N ILE A 11 -22.98 26.71 31.23
CA ILE A 11 -22.01 27.82 31.16
C ILE A 11 -20.58 27.27 31.00
N GLY A 12 -20.25 26.23 31.71
CA GLY A 12 -18.92 25.58 31.60
C GLY A 12 -18.65 25.01 30.20
N LEU A 13 -19.68 24.43 29.58
CA LEU A 13 -19.55 23.82 28.24
C LEU A 13 -19.40 24.88 27.14
N VAL A 14 -20.12 25.99 27.23
CA VAL A 14 -20.02 27.11 26.26
C VAL A 14 -18.67 27.80 26.36
N VAL A 15 -18.17 28.05 27.56
CA VAL A 15 -16.86 28.71 27.78
C VAL A 15 -15.72 27.77 27.36
N GLY A 16 -15.84 26.48 27.62
CA GLY A 16 -14.83 25.48 27.21
C GLY A 16 -14.72 25.34 25.69
N PHE A 17 -15.85 25.41 24.98
CA PHE A 17 -15.87 25.30 23.53
C PHE A 17 -15.29 26.54 22.84
N ALA A 18 -15.61 27.75 23.36
CA ALA A 18 -15.08 28.99 22.82
C ALA A 18 -13.56 29.15 23.04
N ALA A 19 -13.05 28.70 24.20
CA ALA A 19 -11.62 28.72 24.47
C ALA A 19 -10.84 27.69 23.66
N GLY A 20 -11.43 26.53 23.39
CA GLY A 20 -10.84 25.49 22.54
C GLY A 20 -10.71 25.92 21.09
N TRP A 21 -11.68 26.61 20.54
CA TRP A 21 -11.66 27.11 19.16
C TRP A 21 -10.63 28.24 18.96
N TYR A 22 -10.49 29.13 19.91
CA TYR A 22 -9.53 30.25 19.84
C TYR A 22 -8.06 29.76 19.84
N TRP A 23 -7.79 28.59 20.42
CA TRP A 23 -6.44 27.99 20.45
C TRP A 23 -6.05 27.25 19.17
N THR A 24 -7.04 26.83 18.37
CA THR A 24 -6.78 26.07 17.13
C THR A 24 -6.45 26.99 15.94
N GLU A 25 -6.80 28.27 16.01
CA GLU A 25 -6.63 29.22 14.90
C GLU A 25 -5.29 29.99 14.90
N SER A 26 -4.44 29.79 15.93
CA SER A 26 -3.20 30.56 16.13
C SER A 26 -1.90 29.87 15.71
N LYS A 27 -1.94 28.79 14.90
CA LYS A 27 -0.74 28.15 14.38
C LYS A 27 -0.77 27.94 12.87
N ASN A 28 -0.92 29.04 12.14
CA ASN A 28 -0.51 29.13 10.75
C ASN A 28 0.56 30.22 10.65
N GLU A 29 1.78 29.92 11.06
CA GLU A 29 2.94 30.68 10.66
C GLU A 29 3.65 29.97 9.51
N ASN A 30 3.56 30.64 8.36
CA ASN A 30 4.38 30.51 7.18
C ASN A 30 5.86 30.28 7.56
N SER A 31 6.41 29.15 7.18
CA SER A 31 7.82 29.06 6.88
C SER A 31 7.98 28.68 5.42
N ASN A 32 8.11 29.70 4.57
CA ASN A 32 8.73 29.57 3.27
C ASN A 32 10.16 29.06 3.50
N GLN A 33 10.40 27.80 3.23
CA GLN A 33 11.75 27.29 2.95
C GLN A 33 11.83 26.86 1.49
N ASP A 34 12.74 27.52 0.85
CA ASP A 34 13.29 27.32 -0.47
C ASP A 34 13.48 25.83 -0.78
N ILE A 35 12.60 25.27 -1.63
CA ILE A 35 12.73 23.89 -2.11
C ILE A 35 13.48 23.97 -3.44
N SER A 36 14.79 23.78 -3.35
CA SER A 36 15.57 23.45 -4.53
C SER A 36 15.11 22.08 -5.06
N LYS A 37 14.77 22.06 -6.35
CA LYS A 37 14.45 20.93 -7.20
C LYS A 37 15.00 19.60 -6.71
N ASN A 38 14.11 18.73 -6.24
CA ASN A 38 14.24 17.29 -6.31
C ASN A 38 12.87 16.72 -6.73
N GLU A 39 12.93 15.78 -7.64
CA GLU A 39 11.83 15.11 -8.32
C GLU A 39 10.68 14.77 -7.37
N GLU A 40 9.48 15.26 -7.69
CA GLU A 40 8.25 14.97 -6.96
C GLU A 40 7.94 13.47 -7.06
N ARG A 41 8.31 12.72 -6.05
CA ARG A 41 7.65 11.43 -5.80
C ARG A 41 6.24 11.75 -5.34
N ASN A 42 5.29 11.53 -6.21
CA ASN A 42 3.88 11.71 -5.90
C ASN A 42 3.44 10.55 -4.99
N VAL A 43 3.56 10.74 -3.69
CA VAL A 43 3.12 9.77 -2.69
C VAL A 43 1.63 9.98 -2.46
N ILE A 44 0.80 9.12 -3.02
CA ILE A 44 -0.63 9.09 -2.74
C ILE A 44 -0.83 8.26 -1.47
N ALA A 45 -1.09 8.93 -0.35
CA ALA A 45 -1.43 8.27 0.90
C ALA A 45 -2.87 7.72 0.83
N ASP A 46 -3.04 6.43 0.60
CA ASP A 46 -4.32 5.75 0.74
C ASP A 46 -4.65 5.49 2.21
N LYS A 47 -5.96 5.38 2.50
CA LYS A 47 -6.53 5.21 3.85
C LYS A 47 -6.09 3.96 4.60
N ASN A 48 -5.33 3.08 3.95
CA ASN A 48 -4.82 1.83 4.51
C ASN A 48 -3.35 1.90 4.97
N ASN A 49 -2.75 3.09 5.00
CA ASN A 49 -1.37 3.33 5.48
C ASN A 49 -0.28 2.52 4.75
N PHE A 50 -0.49 2.18 3.48
CA PHE A 50 0.56 1.63 2.62
C PHE A 50 1.33 2.76 1.96
N ASN A 51 2.65 2.64 1.90
CA ASN A 51 3.46 3.45 1.01
C ASN A 51 3.10 3.07 -0.43
N VAL A 52 2.79 4.05 -1.26
CA VAL A 52 2.53 3.84 -2.69
C VAL A 52 3.47 4.70 -3.52
N VAL A 53 3.85 4.18 -4.68
CA VAL A 53 4.68 4.90 -5.66
C VAL A 53 4.05 4.72 -7.04
N ASP A 54 3.96 5.81 -7.81
CA ASP A 54 3.45 5.73 -9.17
C ASP A 54 4.36 4.89 -10.06
N ASN A 55 3.75 4.10 -10.92
CA ASN A 55 4.42 3.42 -12.03
C ASN A 55 4.89 4.50 -13.04
N THR A 56 6.12 4.95 -12.88
CA THR A 56 6.77 5.87 -13.81
C THR A 56 7.54 5.13 -14.91
N GLY A 57 7.65 3.82 -14.77
CA GLY A 57 8.29 2.92 -15.71
C GLY A 57 7.28 2.09 -16.49
N ASN A 58 7.77 1.00 -17.06
CA ASN A 58 6.98 0.03 -17.80
C ASN A 58 6.82 -1.26 -16.95
N GLU A 59 6.53 -1.12 -15.66
CA GLU A 59 6.29 -2.27 -14.81
C GLU A 59 5.10 -3.06 -15.34
N SER A 60 5.31 -4.36 -15.49
CA SER A 60 4.29 -5.30 -15.99
C SER A 60 4.48 -6.69 -15.38
N ILE A 61 3.39 -7.44 -15.33
CA ILE A 61 3.36 -8.81 -14.83
C ILE A 61 2.56 -9.66 -15.80
N SER A 62 3.08 -10.86 -16.10
CA SER A 62 2.35 -11.94 -16.76
C SER A 62 2.35 -13.19 -15.88
N VAL A 63 1.17 -13.74 -15.65
CA VAL A 63 0.97 -14.97 -14.87
C VAL A 63 -0.20 -15.76 -15.47
N GLU A 64 -0.08 -17.07 -15.56
CA GLU A 64 -1.14 -17.97 -16.02
C GLU A 64 -1.85 -18.65 -14.86
N ASP A 65 -3.07 -19.15 -15.13
CA ASP A 65 -3.78 -20.06 -14.24
C ASP A 65 -2.95 -21.32 -13.99
N GLN A 66 -2.91 -21.77 -12.74
CA GLN A 66 -2.03 -22.87 -12.36
C GLN A 66 -2.64 -23.75 -11.28
N THR A 67 -2.03 -24.92 -11.04
CA THR A 67 -2.50 -25.86 -10.02
C THR A 67 -2.16 -25.38 -8.60
N ALA A 68 -2.95 -25.82 -7.62
CA ALA A 68 -2.71 -25.54 -6.21
C ALA A 68 -1.33 -26.04 -5.75
N GLY A 69 -0.61 -25.22 -4.96
CA GLY A 69 0.71 -25.56 -4.49
C GLY A 69 1.30 -24.58 -3.47
N LEU A 70 2.52 -24.88 -3.04
CA LEU A 70 3.34 -24.03 -2.16
C LEU A 70 4.25 -23.07 -2.93
N GLU A 71 4.19 -23.12 -4.23
CA GLU A 71 4.93 -22.24 -5.13
C GLU A 71 3.97 -21.69 -6.19
N VAL A 72 4.13 -20.44 -6.53
CA VAL A 72 3.41 -19.76 -7.60
C VAL A 72 4.42 -19.37 -8.67
N MET A 73 4.19 -19.81 -9.91
CA MET A 73 5.04 -19.48 -11.05
C MET A 73 4.53 -18.21 -11.72
N VAL A 74 5.41 -17.23 -11.88
CA VAL A 74 5.18 -16.00 -12.62
C VAL A 74 5.98 -16.10 -13.92
N GLU A 75 5.28 -15.96 -15.06
CA GLU A 75 5.92 -16.12 -16.37
C GLU A 75 6.91 -15.01 -16.65
N GLU A 76 6.47 -13.79 -16.44
CA GLU A 76 7.28 -12.60 -16.73
C GLU A 76 6.94 -11.46 -15.78
N VAL A 77 7.97 -10.76 -15.35
CA VAL A 77 7.84 -9.46 -14.68
C VAL A 77 8.86 -8.50 -15.26
N THR A 78 8.43 -7.27 -15.52
CA THR A 78 9.32 -6.17 -15.89
C THR A 78 9.29 -5.12 -14.79
N LEU A 79 10.45 -4.73 -14.30
CA LEU A 79 10.64 -3.69 -13.28
C LEU A 79 11.59 -2.61 -13.77
N SER A 80 11.33 -1.36 -13.41
CA SER A 80 12.22 -0.22 -13.69
C SER A 80 13.43 -0.15 -12.75
N GLU A 81 13.34 -0.77 -11.58
CA GLU A 81 14.41 -0.91 -10.59
C GLU A 81 14.21 -2.18 -9.75
N ALA A 82 15.16 -2.52 -8.89
CA ALA A 82 15.03 -3.66 -7.97
C ALA A 82 13.78 -3.52 -7.08
N GLY A 83 13.12 -4.64 -6.79
CA GLY A 83 11.89 -4.64 -6.01
C GLY A 83 11.40 -6.04 -5.71
N TRP A 84 10.15 -6.15 -5.34
CA TRP A 84 9.52 -7.38 -4.92
C TRP A 84 8.28 -7.67 -5.75
N ILE A 85 8.04 -8.94 -6.01
CA ILE A 85 6.73 -9.45 -6.42
C ILE A 85 6.14 -10.25 -5.26
N ALA A 86 4.89 -9.98 -4.93
CA ALA A 86 4.20 -10.65 -3.84
C ALA A 86 2.93 -11.32 -4.33
N VAL A 87 2.67 -12.54 -3.84
CA VAL A 87 1.41 -13.26 -4.05
C VAL A 87 0.42 -12.81 -2.98
N ARG A 88 -0.77 -12.35 -3.40
CA ARG A 88 -1.88 -11.97 -2.52
C ARG A 88 -3.12 -12.80 -2.81
N GLU A 89 -3.90 -13.04 -1.77
CA GLU A 89 -5.26 -13.57 -1.92
C GLU A 89 -6.16 -12.54 -2.59
N VAL A 90 -7.13 -13.00 -3.37
CA VAL A 90 -8.24 -12.16 -3.85
C VAL A 90 -9.51 -12.66 -3.19
N ILE A 91 -10.13 -11.83 -2.35
CA ILE A 91 -11.33 -12.17 -1.58
C ILE A 91 -12.46 -11.22 -1.98
N ASN A 92 -13.49 -11.73 -2.62
CA ASN A 92 -14.62 -10.94 -3.14
C ASN A 92 -14.19 -9.82 -4.10
N GLY A 93 -13.12 -10.03 -4.86
CA GLY A 93 -12.56 -9.05 -5.80
C GLY A 93 -11.60 -8.04 -5.17
N GLU A 94 -11.34 -8.12 -3.87
CA GLU A 94 -10.41 -7.24 -3.16
C GLU A 94 -9.11 -7.98 -2.78
N MET A 95 -8.00 -7.26 -2.74
CA MET A 95 -6.71 -7.83 -2.34
C MET A 95 -6.68 -8.12 -0.85
N GLY A 96 -6.50 -9.39 -0.53
CA GLY A 96 -6.37 -9.90 0.83
C GLY A 96 -4.92 -9.97 1.33
N ASN A 97 -4.62 -11.03 2.11
CA ASN A 97 -3.32 -11.21 2.73
C ASN A 97 -2.21 -11.50 1.70
N ILE A 98 -1.00 -11.09 2.04
CA ILE A 98 0.23 -11.50 1.34
C ILE A 98 0.59 -12.91 1.81
N LEU A 99 0.78 -13.82 0.85
CA LEU A 99 1.15 -15.21 1.12
C LEU A 99 2.64 -15.47 1.00
N GLY A 100 3.35 -14.66 0.22
CA GLY A 100 4.78 -14.76 0.03
C GLY A 100 5.27 -13.69 -0.93
N ALA A 101 6.58 -13.44 -0.92
CA ALA A 101 7.23 -12.50 -1.81
C ALA A 101 8.58 -13.06 -2.31
N THR A 102 8.98 -12.59 -3.47
CA THR A 102 10.29 -12.90 -4.08
C THR A 102 10.93 -11.61 -4.58
N ARG A 103 12.19 -11.40 -4.25
CA ARG A 103 12.96 -10.24 -4.70
C ARG A 103 13.41 -10.38 -6.14
N ILE A 104 13.20 -9.34 -6.92
CA ILE A 104 13.79 -9.13 -8.25
C ILE A 104 14.94 -8.13 -8.06
N LYS A 105 16.16 -8.59 -8.25
CA LYS A 105 17.37 -7.87 -7.84
C LYS A 105 17.79 -6.74 -8.77
N GLU A 106 17.35 -6.79 -10.02
CA GLU A 106 17.79 -5.89 -11.07
C GLU A 106 16.60 -5.37 -11.87
N ALA A 107 16.74 -4.16 -12.41
CA ALA A 107 15.81 -3.61 -13.38
C ALA A 107 15.80 -4.46 -14.67
N GLY A 108 14.67 -4.45 -15.37
CA GLY A 108 14.48 -5.16 -16.63
C GLY A 108 13.46 -6.28 -16.50
N THR A 109 13.45 -7.16 -17.49
CA THR A 109 12.52 -8.28 -17.58
C THR A 109 13.15 -9.55 -17.00
N SER A 110 12.43 -10.17 -16.08
CA SER A 110 12.76 -11.50 -15.52
C SER A 110 11.64 -12.48 -15.88
N THR A 111 11.99 -13.73 -16.15
CA THR A 111 11.05 -14.78 -16.54
C THR A 111 11.17 -16.01 -15.62
N ASP A 112 10.12 -16.85 -15.63
CA ASP A 112 10.08 -18.12 -14.89
C ASP A 112 10.39 -17.96 -13.39
N ILE A 113 9.76 -16.98 -12.75
CA ILE A 113 10.01 -16.66 -11.35
C ILE A 113 9.13 -17.52 -10.45
N SER A 114 9.72 -18.26 -9.52
CA SER A 114 8.99 -18.98 -8.47
C SER A 114 8.86 -18.11 -7.20
N VAL A 115 7.62 -17.96 -6.74
CA VAL A 115 7.31 -17.31 -5.46
C VAL A 115 6.84 -18.38 -4.47
N LYS A 116 7.61 -18.63 -3.41
CA LYS A 116 7.22 -19.53 -2.32
C LYS A 116 6.17 -18.86 -1.44
N VAL A 117 5.10 -19.61 -1.14
CA VAL A 117 4.02 -19.12 -0.30
C VAL A 117 3.98 -19.85 1.05
N LEU A 118 3.60 -19.14 2.10
CA LEU A 118 3.56 -19.64 3.49
C LEU A 118 2.52 -20.72 3.72
N ARG A 119 1.50 -20.78 2.88
CA ARG A 119 0.46 -21.81 2.86
C ARG A 119 0.09 -22.13 1.41
N PRO A 120 -0.36 -23.36 1.11
CA PRO A 120 -0.75 -23.72 -0.25
C PRO A 120 -1.86 -22.81 -0.78
N THR A 121 -1.79 -22.47 -2.05
CA THR A 121 -2.92 -21.92 -2.79
C THR A 121 -4.03 -22.98 -2.89
N VAL A 122 -5.28 -22.55 -3.05
CA VAL A 122 -6.46 -23.41 -2.98
C VAL A 122 -7.19 -23.42 -4.33
N SER A 123 -7.49 -24.61 -4.84
CA SER A 123 -8.24 -24.78 -6.08
C SER A 123 -9.59 -24.05 -6.05
N GLY A 124 -9.90 -23.37 -7.13
CA GLY A 124 -11.11 -22.57 -7.30
C GLY A 124 -11.03 -21.17 -6.69
N GLN A 125 -9.87 -20.77 -6.16
CA GLN A 125 -9.66 -19.43 -5.63
C GLN A 125 -8.80 -18.57 -6.56
N ASP A 126 -9.02 -17.25 -6.48
CA ASP A 126 -8.27 -16.25 -7.23
C ASP A 126 -7.16 -15.67 -6.36
N TYR A 127 -6.03 -15.38 -7.00
CA TYR A 127 -4.85 -14.74 -6.40
C TYR A 127 -4.36 -13.64 -7.32
N ALA A 128 -3.53 -12.76 -6.78
CA ALA A 128 -2.88 -11.69 -7.53
C ALA A 128 -1.38 -11.66 -7.26
N ILE A 129 -0.60 -11.39 -8.30
CA ILE A 129 0.78 -10.95 -8.18
C ILE A 129 0.78 -9.43 -8.17
N VAL A 130 1.52 -8.84 -7.24
CA VAL A 130 1.59 -7.38 -7.03
C VAL A 130 3.05 -6.96 -6.91
N ILE A 131 3.39 -5.79 -7.43
CA ILE A 131 4.75 -5.25 -7.37
C ILE A 131 4.90 -4.31 -6.19
N TYR A 132 5.99 -4.48 -5.44
CA TYR A 132 6.46 -3.55 -4.44
C TYR A 132 7.87 -3.07 -4.79
N ARG A 133 8.15 -1.81 -4.52
CA ARG A 133 9.47 -1.23 -4.64
C ARG A 133 10.24 -1.40 -3.34
N ASP A 134 11.43 -1.98 -3.43
CA ASP A 134 12.35 -2.15 -2.32
C ASP A 134 12.74 -0.76 -1.76
N ASP A 135 12.68 -0.55 -0.46
CA ASP A 135 13.14 0.68 0.19
C ASP A 135 14.68 0.76 0.29
N GLY A 136 15.37 -0.32 -0.10
CA GLY A 136 16.82 -0.42 -0.21
C GLY A 136 17.47 -1.29 0.85
N ASP A 137 16.71 -1.93 1.74
CA ASP A 137 17.22 -2.79 2.80
C ASP A 137 17.31 -4.29 2.41
N GLU A 138 16.75 -4.66 1.26
CA GLU A 138 16.71 -6.04 0.73
C GLU A 138 15.87 -7.03 1.54
N ASP A 139 15.05 -6.55 2.47
CA ASP A 139 14.12 -7.34 3.28
C ASP A 139 12.67 -6.92 2.98
N PHE A 140 11.78 -7.88 2.79
CA PHE A 140 10.40 -7.57 2.41
C PHE A 140 9.56 -7.16 3.62
N ASP A 141 9.20 -5.90 3.69
CA ASP A 141 8.20 -5.38 4.65
C ASP A 141 7.17 -4.49 3.93
N PHE A 142 5.95 -4.98 3.78
CA PHE A 142 4.87 -4.25 3.10
C PHE A 142 4.49 -2.91 3.75
N ASN A 143 4.99 -2.59 4.97
CA ASN A 143 4.80 -1.28 5.60
C ASN A 143 5.85 -0.25 5.15
N PHE A 144 6.99 -0.70 4.68
CA PHE A 144 8.11 0.13 4.26
C PHE A 144 8.33 0.07 2.76
N ASP A 145 8.22 -1.12 2.17
CA ASP A 145 8.23 -1.29 0.72
C ASP A 145 7.00 -0.64 0.08
N SER A 146 7.24 0.15 -0.96
CA SER A 146 6.16 0.92 -1.58
C SER A 146 5.40 0.10 -2.62
N LEU A 147 4.08 0.02 -2.49
CA LEU A 147 3.21 -0.57 -3.50
C LEU A 147 3.28 0.23 -4.80
N VAL A 148 3.57 -0.43 -5.91
CA VAL A 148 3.59 0.21 -7.24
C VAL A 148 2.17 0.31 -7.77
N VAL A 149 1.74 1.52 -8.12
CA VAL A 149 0.41 1.80 -8.65
C VAL A 149 0.47 2.45 -10.02
N SER A 150 -0.56 2.25 -10.82
CA SER A 150 -0.79 2.98 -12.06
C SER A 150 -2.07 3.80 -11.89
N GLY A 151 -1.91 5.08 -11.66
CA GLY A 151 -2.99 5.92 -11.16
C GLY A 151 -3.39 5.55 -9.74
N SER A 152 -4.61 5.03 -9.54
CA SER A 152 -5.11 4.59 -8.23
C SER A 152 -5.07 3.08 -8.03
N GLU A 153 -4.69 2.31 -9.05
CA GLU A 153 -4.76 0.85 -9.03
C GLU A 153 -3.37 0.22 -8.89
N PRO A 154 -3.21 -0.82 -8.07
CA PRO A 154 -1.97 -1.58 -8.00
C PRO A 154 -1.57 -2.15 -9.35
N VAL A 155 -0.28 -2.11 -9.69
CA VAL A 155 0.24 -2.89 -10.81
C VAL A 155 0.20 -4.35 -10.41
N SER A 156 -0.72 -5.10 -11.00
CA SER A 156 -1.01 -6.48 -10.62
C SER A 156 -1.49 -7.32 -11.79
N ALA A 157 -1.34 -8.63 -11.67
CA ALA A 157 -1.96 -9.62 -12.54
C ALA A 157 -2.66 -10.68 -11.68
N THR A 158 -3.90 -11.01 -12.03
CA THR A 158 -4.70 -12.02 -11.33
C THR A 158 -4.64 -13.35 -12.07
N PHE A 159 -4.69 -14.44 -11.31
CA PHE A 159 -4.77 -15.80 -11.84
C PHE A 159 -5.68 -16.66 -10.98
N GLN A 160 -6.24 -17.69 -11.58
CA GLN A 160 -7.07 -18.68 -10.88
C GLN A 160 -6.27 -19.95 -10.62
N VAL A 161 -6.53 -20.56 -9.47
CA VAL A 161 -5.95 -21.88 -9.12
C VAL A 161 -6.95 -22.99 -9.46
N ASN A 162 -6.53 -23.91 -10.31
CA ASN A 162 -7.30 -25.04 -10.83
C ASN A 162 -7.21 -26.31 -9.97
#